data_8ec129c0c51f96eaf1b053f3ee8b3812
#
_entry.id   8ec129c0c51f96eaf1b053f3ee8b3812
#
_cell.length_a   1.000
_cell.length_b   1.000
_cell.length_c   1.000
_cell.angle_alpha   90.00
_cell.angle_beta   90.00
_cell.angle_gamma   90.00
#
_symmetry.space_group_name_H-M   'P 1'
#
loop_
_entity.id
_entity.type
_entity.pdbx_description
1 polymer ?
#
loop_
_entity_poly.entity_id
_entity_poly.type
_entity_poly.pdbx_seq_one_letter_code
_entity_poly.pdbx_strand_id
1 'polypeptide(L)'
;GDRPRLDKLVGPVKVLLDKYIDGELDEVHVFFTAFINTMRQEARHGHMLPIPEEYRTPAGEVRKADTAAGSWDYIYEPDAKELLNSVLRRFVEALVYQMVNENLASEQSARMVAMRAASDNAGTIIEELQLIYNKTRQAAITKELSEIVGGAAAV
;
A
#
# COMPACT_ATOMS: atom_id res chain seq x y z
N GLY A 1 -4.78 1.92 12.34
CA GLY A 1 -6.13 1.42 12.07
C GLY A 1 -6.31 1.18 10.58
N ASP A 2 -7.09 0.19 10.24
CA ASP A 2 -7.22 -0.32 8.86
C ASP A 2 -7.93 0.63 7.89
N ARG A 3 -8.38 1.78 8.37
CA ARG A 3 -9.01 2.82 7.54
C ARG A 3 -8.41 4.17 7.85
N PRO A 4 -7.75 4.81 6.88
CA PRO A 4 -7.23 6.15 7.06
C PRO A 4 -8.39 7.13 7.20
N ARG A 5 -8.27 8.02 8.18
CA ARG A 5 -9.25 9.08 8.41
C ARG A 5 -8.65 10.39 7.92
N LEU A 6 -9.32 11.02 6.98
CA LEU A 6 -8.88 12.28 6.38
C LEU A 6 -8.67 13.38 7.46
N ASP A 7 -9.56 13.43 8.45
CA ASP A 7 -9.49 14.39 9.56
C ASP A 7 -8.18 14.32 10.36
N LYS A 8 -7.57 13.12 10.46
CA LYS A 8 -6.27 12.96 11.13
C LYS A 8 -5.08 13.38 10.26
N LEU A 9 -5.24 13.41 8.95
CA LEU A 9 -4.19 13.78 8.01
C LEU A 9 -4.15 15.29 7.76
N VAL A 10 -5.29 15.97 7.84
CA VAL A 10 -5.39 17.42 7.58
C VAL A 10 -4.49 18.22 8.51
N GLY A 11 -4.40 17.87 9.79
CA GLY A 11 -3.57 18.56 10.78
C GLY A 11 -2.08 18.59 10.41
N PRO A 12 -1.42 17.44 10.26
CA PRO A 12 -0.02 17.36 9.83
C PRO A 12 0.24 18.01 8.47
N VAL A 13 -0.66 17.85 7.49
CA VAL A 13 -0.52 18.47 6.16
C VAL A 13 -0.60 19.99 6.29
N LYS A 14 -1.49 20.52 7.12
CA LYS A 14 -1.59 21.96 7.37
C LYS A 14 -0.29 22.53 7.93
N VAL A 15 0.27 21.90 8.97
CA VAL A 15 1.55 22.33 9.58
C VAL A 15 2.68 22.37 8.54
N LEU A 16 2.74 21.36 7.67
CA LEU A 16 3.74 21.28 6.61
C LEU A 16 3.55 22.38 5.56
N LEU A 17 2.30 22.63 5.16
CA LEU A 17 1.97 23.72 4.22
C LEU A 17 2.28 25.10 4.80
N ASP A 18 1.95 25.33 6.08
CA ASP A 18 2.22 26.60 6.74
C ASP A 18 3.75 26.86 6.79
N LYS A 19 4.56 25.86 7.14
CA LYS A 19 6.03 25.95 7.12
C LYS A 19 6.61 26.21 5.72
N TYR A 20 6.02 25.62 4.68
CA TYR A 20 6.42 25.89 3.31
C TYR A 20 6.08 27.32 2.89
N ILE A 21 4.90 27.84 3.28
CA ILE A 21 4.48 29.21 3.00
C ILE A 21 5.35 30.23 3.74
N ASP A 22 5.74 29.91 4.98
CA ASP A 22 6.61 30.75 5.81
C ASP A 22 8.09 30.74 5.33
N GLY A 23 8.42 29.92 4.34
CA GLY A 23 9.78 29.82 3.78
C GLY A 23 10.76 29.04 4.66
N GLU A 24 10.27 28.27 5.63
CA GLU A 24 11.11 27.35 6.40
C GLU A 24 11.49 26.09 5.62
N LEU A 25 10.74 25.77 4.58
CA LEU A 25 10.97 24.61 3.70
C LEU A 25 11.04 25.06 2.25
N ASP A 26 12.05 24.60 1.52
CA ASP A 26 12.22 24.88 0.09
C ASP A 26 11.45 23.88 -0.78
N GLU A 27 11.46 22.60 -0.37
CA GLU A 27 10.84 21.51 -1.11
C GLU A 27 10.20 20.50 -0.15
N VAL A 28 9.15 19.84 -0.63
CA VAL A 28 8.51 18.75 0.10
C VAL A 28 8.41 17.53 -0.82
N HIS A 29 9.02 16.45 -0.37
CA HIS A 29 9.01 15.16 -1.05
C HIS A 29 8.17 14.15 -0.30
N VAL A 30 7.58 13.22 -1.03
CA VAL A 30 6.79 12.13 -0.47
C VAL A 30 7.29 10.79 -1.01
N PHE A 31 7.36 9.82 -0.11
CA PHE A 31 7.68 8.43 -0.45
C PHE A 31 6.48 7.56 -0.10
N PHE A 32 6.02 6.78 -1.04
CA PHE A 32 4.87 5.90 -0.85
C PHE A 32 4.99 4.66 -1.72
N THR A 33 4.17 3.66 -1.42
CA THR A 33 4.07 2.45 -2.23
C THR A 33 2.84 2.52 -3.11
N ALA A 34 3.04 2.66 -4.41
CA ALA A 34 1.97 2.66 -5.40
C ALA A 34 1.42 1.24 -5.58
N PHE A 35 0.11 1.12 -5.53
CA PHE A 35 -0.59 -0.12 -5.79
C PHE A 35 -0.84 -0.29 -7.29
N ILE A 36 -0.15 -1.25 -7.92
CA ILE A 36 -0.36 -1.58 -9.34
C ILE A 36 -1.39 -2.72 -9.48
N ASN A 37 -1.16 -3.81 -8.73
CA ASN A 37 -2.08 -4.94 -8.62
C ASN A 37 -1.75 -5.75 -7.36
N THR A 38 -2.52 -6.81 -7.08
CA THR A 38 -2.33 -7.65 -5.90
C THR A 38 -0.96 -8.32 -5.79
N MET A 39 -0.29 -8.53 -6.92
CA MET A 39 1.03 -9.18 -6.97
C MET A 39 2.19 -8.21 -7.10
N ARG A 40 1.91 -6.95 -7.48
CA ARG A 40 2.95 -5.95 -7.76
C ARG A 40 2.63 -4.63 -7.08
N GLN A 41 3.54 -4.22 -6.23
CA GLN A 41 3.57 -2.91 -5.59
C GLN A 41 4.93 -2.27 -5.89
N GLU A 42 4.96 -0.96 -6.05
CA GLU A 42 6.18 -0.23 -6.39
C GLU A 42 6.40 0.92 -5.41
N ALA A 43 7.59 0.97 -4.82
CA ALA A 43 8.01 2.15 -4.07
C ALA A 43 8.20 3.31 -5.05
N ARG A 44 7.53 4.42 -4.78
CA ARG A 44 7.62 5.65 -5.56
C ARG A 44 8.02 6.82 -4.71
N HIS A 45 8.75 7.71 -5.34
CA HIS A 45 9.09 9.03 -4.82
C HIS A 45 8.35 10.07 -5.65
N GLY A 46 7.68 10.99 -4.98
CA GLY A 46 7.00 12.12 -5.60
C GLY A 46 7.49 13.44 -5.04
N HIS A 47 7.59 14.46 -5.87
CA HIS A 47 7.80 15.83 -5.48
C HIS A 47 6.41 16.46 -5.26
N MET A 48 6.14 16.91 -4.03
CA MET A 48 4.82 17.41 -3.67
C MET A 48 4.74 18.94 -3.71
N LEU A 49 5.78 19.61 -3.23
CA LEU A 49 5.87 21.07 -3.25
C LEU A 49 7.29 21.50 -3.67
N PRO A 50 7.40 22.53 -4.53
CA PRO A 50 6.32 23.17 -5.30
C PRO A 50 5.57 22.17 -6.18
N ILE A 51 4.29 22.43 -6.43
CA ILE A 51 3.44 21.53 -7.23
C ILE A 51 4.05 21.39 -8.63
N PRO A 52 4.44 20.16 -9.07
CA PRO A 52 5.00 19.91 -10.38
C PRO A 52 4.08 20.35 -11.52
N GLU A 53 4.66 20.78 -12.63
CA GLU A 53 3.87 21.22 -13.79
C GLU A 53 2.98 20.11 -14.37
N GLU A 54 3.37 18.86 -14.19
CA GLU A 54 2.58 17.69 -14.60
C GLU A 54 1.19 17.66 -13.98
N TYR A 55 1.04 18.20 -12.77
CA TYR A 55 -0.26 18.29 -12.08
C TYR A 55 -1.00 19.59 -12.43
N ARG A 56 -0.32 20.56 -13.06
CA ARG A 56 -0.93 21.83 -13.50
C ARG A 56 -1.62 21.70 -14.85
N THR A 57 -1.21 20.72 -15.65
CA THR A 57 -1.82 20.40 -16.93
C THR A 57 -2.56 19.07 -16.83
N PRO A 58 -3.85 18.99 -17.23
CA PRO A 58 -4.55 17.71 -17.33
C PRO A 58 -3.76 16.76 -18.22
N ALA A 59 -3.58 15.53 -17.76
CA ALA A 59 -2.80 14.52 -18.44
C ALA A 59 -3.16 14.42 -19.93
N GLY A 60 -2.23 14.77 -20.81
CA GLY A 60 -2.28 14.47 -22.23
C GLY A 60 -2.67 15.59 -23.18
N GLU A 61 -3.15 16.72 -22.70
CA GLU A 61 -3.39 17.87 -23.57
C GLU A 61 -2.67 19.10 -23.01
N VAL A 62 -1.47 19.38 -23.56
CA VAL A 62 -1.09 20.78 -23.72
C VAL A 62 -2.12 21.35 -24.67
N ARG A 63 -3.26 21.79 -24.15
CA ARG A 63 -4.11 22.70 -24.90
C ARG A 63 -3.21 23.91 -25.16
N LYS A 64 -2.58 23.92 -26.34
CA LYS A 64 -2.21 25.18 -26.95
C LYS A 64 -3.48 25.98 -26.83
N ALA A 65 -3.43 27.04 -26.02
CA ALA A 65 -4.51 27.99 -25.97
C ALA A 65 -4.77 28.37 -27.42
N ASP A 66 -5.80 27.79 -28.02
CA ASP A 66 -6.35 28.30 -29.26
C ASP A 66 -6.85 29.66 -28.92
N THR A 67 -6.00 30.65 -29.11
CA THR A 67 -6.25 32.07 -28.91
C THR A 67 -7.40 32.59 -29.78
N ALA A 68 -8.04 31.71 -30.54
CA ALA A 68 -9.11 32.05 -31.48
C ALA A 68 -10.53 31.64 -31.06
N ALA A 69 -10.71 30.80 -30.04
CA ALA A 69 -12.04 30.37 -29.59
C ALA A 69 -12.20 30.69 -28.10
N GLY A 70 -12.60 31.95 -27.81
CA GLY A 70 -13.20 32.38 -26.58
C GLY A 70 -12.49 31.94 -25.29
N SER A 71 -11.49 32.67 -24.82
CA SER A 71 -11.08 32.61 -23.42
C SER A 71 -12.29 33.02 -22.58
N TRP A 72 -13.00 32.05 -22.01
CA TRP A 72 -14.04 32.32 -21.05
C TRP A 72 -13.37 32.90 -19.82
N ASP A 73 -13.73 34.14 -19.48
CA ASP A 73 -13.31 34.75 -18.24
C ASP A 73 -14.31 34.31 -17.16
N TYR A 74 -13.80 33.63 -16.13
CA TYR A 74 -14.63 33.15 -15.03
C TYR A 74 -14.75 34.24 -13.97
N ILE A 75 -15.97 34.45 -13.49
CA ILE A 75 -16.22 35.33 -12.33
C ILE A 75 -15.88 34.51 -11.08
N TYR A 76 -14.90 34.98 -10.32
CA TYR A 76 -14.48 34.36 -9.08
C TYR A 76 -15.10 35.07 -7.88
N GLU A 77 -15.70 34.32 -6.97
CA GLU A 77 -16.20 34.82 -5.69
C GLU A 77 -15.59 34.05 -4.54
N PRO A 78 -15.07 34.67 -3.46
CA PRO A 78 -14.98 36.13 -3.26
C PRO A 78 -13.82 36.81 -4.02
N ASP A 79 -12.68 36.09 -4.22
CA ASP A 79 -11.51 36.55 -4.95
C ASP A 79 -10.76 35.35 -5.56
N ALA A 80 -10.24 35.55 -6.78
CA ALA A 80 -9.53 34.49 -7.50
C ALA A 80 -8.33 33.92 -6.73
N LYS A 81 -7.59 34.77 -6.03
CA LYS A 81 -6.40 34.35 -5.26
C LYS A 81 -6.77 33.54 -4.02
N GLU A 82 -7.78 33.95 -3.27
CA GLU A 82 -8.28 33.21 -2.11
C GLU A 82 -8.85 31.85 -2.52
N LEU A 83 -9.65 31.85 -3.58
CA LEU A 83 -10.22 30.61 -4.12
C LEU A 83 -9.11 29.64 -4.55
N LEU A 84 -8.14 30.13 -5.33
CA LEU A 84 -7.02 29.30 -5.79
C LEU A 84 -6.22 28.72 -4.61
N ASN A 85 -5.90 29.53 -3.61
CA ASN A 85 -5.19 29.05 -2.42
C ASN A 85 -5.98 27.97 -1.67
N SER A 86 -7.30 28.13 -1.56
CA SER A 86 -8.17 27.14 -0.94
C SER A 86 -8.19 25.83 -1.73
N VAL A 87 -8.30 25.90 -3.05
CA VAL A 87 -8.30 24.74 -3.94
C VAL A 87 -6.94 24.01 -3.91
N LEU A 88 -5.83 24.76 -3.97
CA LEU A 88 -4.49 24.16 -3.91
C LEU A 88 -4.22 23.46 -2.58
N ARG A 89 -4.67 24.03 -1.47
CA ARG A 89 -4.58 23.37 -0.15
C ARG A 89 -5.36 22.05 -0.15
N ARG A 90 -6.58 22.05 -0.64
CA ARG A 90 -7.40 20.85 -0.75
C ARG A 90 -6.82 19.83 -1.70
N PHE A 91 -6.20 20.27 -2.77
CA PHE A 91 -5.51 19.39 -3.72
C PHE A 91 -4.37 18.64 -3.04
N VAL A 92 -3.51 19.32 -2.27
CA VAL A 92 -2.42 18.67 -1.53
C VAL A 92 -2.95 17.71 -0.46
N GLU A 93 -4.00 18.09 0.28
CA GLU A 93 -4.66 17.20 1.25
C GLU A 93 -5.19 15.92 0.57
N ALA A 94 -5.81 16.06 -0.60
CA ALA A 94 -6.33 14.93 -1.36
C ALA A 94 -5.22 14.03 -1.91
N LEU A 95 -4.12 14.60 -2.40
CA LEU A 95 -2.94 13.84 -2.84
C LEU A 95 -2.35 13.02 -1.71
N VAL A 96 -2.13 13.61 -0.54
CA VAL A 96 -1.61 12.87 0.62
C VAL A 96 -2.56 11.75 1.02
N TYR A 97 -3.86 12.01 1.04
CA TYR A 97 -4.85 10.99 1.34
C TYR A 97 -4.84 9.84 0.34
N GLN A 98 -4.71 10.13 -0.95
CA GLN A 98 -4.59 9.12 -2.00
C GLN A 98 -3.34 8.25 -1.77
N MET A 99 -2.17 8.86 -1.52
CA MET A 99 -0.92 8.13 -1.27
C MET A 99 -0.99 7.23 -0.04
N VAL A 100 -1.65 7.68 1.02
CA VAL A 100 -1.89 6.85 2.22
C VAL A 100 -2.79 5.67 1.89
N ASN A 101 -3.84 5.86 1.10
CA ASN A 101 -4.72 4.76 0.66
C ASN A 101 -3.97 3.75 -0.22
N GLU A 102 -3.15 4.20 -1.16
CA GLU A 102 -2.33 3.33 -1.99
C GLU A 102 -1.34 2.50 -1.16
N ASN A 103 -0.71 3.14 -0.17
CA ASN A 103 0.21 2.48 0.74
C ASN A 103 -0.50 1.39 1.57
N LEU A 104 -1.68 1.67 2.09
CA LEU A 104 -2.51 0.70 2.82
C LEU A 104 -2.98 -0.44 1.92
N ALA A 105 -3.43 -0.15 0.72
CA ALA A 105 -3.85 -1.17 -0.25
C ALA A 105 -2.67 -2.09 -0.61
N SER A 106 -1.49 -1.52 -0.80
CA SER A 106 -0.25 -2.26 -1.07
C SER A 106 0.13 -3.16 0.11
N GLU A 107 0.06 -2.66 1.34
CA GLU A 107 0.33 -3.44 2.55
C GLU A 107 -0.64 -4.61 2.71
N GLN A 108 -1.94 -4.37 2.57
CA GLN A 108 -2.96 -5.41 2.68
C GLN A 108 -2.81 -6.49 1.60
N SER A 109 -2.47 -6.08 0.39
CA SER A 109 -2.22 -7.00 -0.72
C SER A 109 -0.99 -7.88 -0.48
N ALA A 110 0.12 -7.29 -0.07
CA ALA A 110 1.34 -8.02 0.27
C ALA A 110 1.09 -9.00 1.44
N ARG A 111 0.34 -8.57 2.45
CA ARG A 111 -0.06 -9.42 3.59
C ARG A 111 -0.91 -10.60 3.12
N MET A 112 -1.88 -10.36 2.23
CA MET A 112 -2.71 -11.43 1.69
C MET A 112 -1.90 -12.50 0.95
N VAL A 113 -0.95 -12.09 0.11
CA VAL A 113 -0.06 -13.01 -0.62
C VAL A 113 0.83 -13.80 0.36
N ALA A 114 1.43 -13.11 1.34
CA ALA A 114 2.27 -13.76 2.35
C ALA A 114 1.49 -14.77 3.21
N MET A 115 0.27 -14.44 3.62
CA MET A 115 -0.57 -15.34 4.42
C MET A 115 -1.04 -16.53 3.61
N ARG A 116 -1.29 -16.37 2.31
CA ARG A 116 -1.61 -17.50 1.44
C ARG A 116 -0.43 -18.47 1.32
N ALA A 117 0.76 -17.94 1.06
CA ALA A 117 1.98 -18.76 1.01
C ALA A 117 2.25 -19.46 2.36
N ALA A 118 2.03 -18.78 3.49
CA ALA A 118 2.16 -19.37 4.81
C ALA A 118 1.16 -20.51 5.03
N SER A 119 -0.09 -20.37 4.57
CA SER A 119 -1.11 -21.42 4.66
C SER A 119 -0.74 -22.65 3.82
N ASP A 120 -0.26 -22.44 2.60
CA ASP A 120 0.18 -23.51 1.71
C ASP A 120 1.38 -24.26 2.31
N ASN A 121 2.37 -23.54 2.87
CA ASN A 121 3.51 -24.13 3.57
C ASN A 121 3.07 -24.94 4.81
N ALA A 122 2.12 -24.43 5.58
CA ALA A 122 1.58 -25.16 6.74
C ALA A 122 0.91 -26.46 6.32
N GLY A 123 0.17 -26.47 5.20
CA GLY A 123 -0.40 -27.68 4.61
C GLY A 123 0.67 -28.74 4.31
N THR A 124 1.73 -28.33 3.64
CA THR A 124 2.87 -29.21 3.31
C THR A 124 3.52 -29.82 4.56
N ILE A 125 3.76 -28.99 5.58
CA ILE A 125 4.34 -29.46 6.86
C ILE A 125 3.41 -30.47 7.55
N ILE A 126 2.09 -30.23 7.53
CA ILE A 126 1.12 -31.19 8.09
C ILE A 126 1.20 -32.54 7.38
N GLU A 127 1.26 -32.55 6.05
CA GLU A 127 1.38 -33.80 5.26
C GLU A 127 2.67 -34.53 5.57
N GLU A 128 3.80 -33.82 5.65
CA GLU A 128 5.10 -34.42 6.04
C GLU A 128 5.06 -35.02 7.45
N LEU A 129 4.50 -34.32 8.41
CA LEU A 129 4.36 -34.81 9.78
C LEU A 129 3.43 -36.02 9.86
N GLN A 130 2.35 -36.06 9.10
CA GLN A 130 1.48 -37.23 9.02
C GLN A 130 2.20 -38.45 8.46
N LEU A 131 3.05 -38.26 7.45
CA LEU A 131 3.87 -39.34 6.88
C LEU A 131 4.88 -39.88 7.90
N ILE A 132 5.60 -38.98 8.60
CA ILE A 132 6.54 -39.33 9.65
C ILE A 132 5.82 -40.08 10.78
N TYR A 133 4.68 -39.58 11.24
CA TYR A 133 3.87 -40.23 12.27
C TYR A 133 3.45 -41.64 11.87
N ASN A 134 2.90 -41.82 10.67
CA ASN A 134 2.47 -43.12 10.18
C ASN A 134 3.65 -44.10 10.06
N LYS A 135 4.80 -43.65 9.56
CA LYS A 135 6.03 -44.47 9.46
C LYS A 135 6.53 -44.90 10.84
N THR A 136 6.57 -43.96 11.80
CA THR A 136 7.02 -44.26 13.18
C THR A 136 6.04 -45.22 13.89
N ARG A 137 4.74 -45.01 13.72
CA ARG A 137 3.71 -45.91 14.25
C ARG A 137 3.87 -47.32 13.69
N GLN A 138 4.03 -47.47 12.37
CA GLN A 138 4.22 -48.76 11.74
C GLN A 138 5.52 -49.44 12.24
N ALA A 139 6.61 -48.69 12.38
CA ALA A 139 7.86 -49.22 12.91
C ALA A 139 7.72 -49.72 14.37
N ALA A 140 6.99 -48.96 15.21
CA ALA A 140 6.70 -49.38 16.59
C ALA A 140 5.89 -50.65 16.64
N ILE A 141 4.80 -50.74 15.87
CA ILE A 141 3.96 -51.96 15.79
C ILE A 141 4.77 -53.16 15.29
N THR A 142 5.61 -52.99 14.26
CA THR A 142 6.46 -54.06 13.72
C THR A 142 7.47 -54.53 14.74
N LYS A 143 8.06 -53.60 15.52
CA LYS A 143 8.99 -53.92 16.59
C LYS A 143 8.33 -54.76 17.69
N GLU A 144 7.16 -54.29 18.17
CA GLU A 144 6.38 -55.05 19.19
C GLU A 144 6.00 -56.47 18.70
N LEU A 145 5.53 -56.62 17.46
CA LEU A 145 5.23 -57.89 16.85
C LEU A 145 6.47 -58.81 16.78
N SER A 146 7.61 -58.26 16.38
CA SER A 146 8.87 -58.98 16.31
C SER A 146 9.34 -59.45 17.68
N GLU A 147 9.17 -58.61 18.71
CA GLU A 147 9.50 -58.99 20.11
C GLU A 147 8.59 -60.11 20.63
N ILE A 148 7.28 -60.06 20.34
CA ILE A 148 6.33 -61.12 20.71
C ILE A 148 6.67 -62.43 20.01
N VAL A 149 6.90 -62.39 18.69
CA VAL A 149 7.24 -63.61 17.92
C VAL A 149 8.61 -64.22 18.38
N GLY A 150 9.62 -63.34 18.61
CA GLY A 150 10.89 -63.72 19.10
C GLY A 150 10.83 -64.34 20.51
N GLY A 151 10.00 -63.77 21.40
CA GLY A 151 9.74 -64.32 22.72
C GLY A 151 9.03 -65.70 22.70
N ALA A 152 8.07 -65.88 21.80
CA ALA A 152 7.35 -67.16 21.62
C ALA A 152 8.21 -68.22 21.01
N ALA A 153 9.24 -67.89 20.23
CA ALA A 153 10.20 -68.87 19.68
C ALA A 153 11.31 -69.26 20.65
N ALA A 154 11.47 -68.57 21.78
CA ALA A 154 12.46 -68.80 22.80
C ALA A 154 11.95 -69.68 23.97
N VAL A 155 10.70 -70.10 23.96
CA VAL A 155 10.02 -71.01 24.87
C VAL A 155 9.76 -72.30 24.14
#